data_44fab66dce6653b60bea0edbf206beb4
#
_entry.id   44fab66dce6653b60bea0edbf206beb4
#
_cell.length_a   1.000
_cell.length_b   1.000
_cell.length_c   1.000
_cell.angle_alpha   90.00
_cell.angle_beta   90.00
_cell.angle_gamma   90.00
#
_symmetry.space_group_name_H-M   'P 1'
#
loop_
_entity.id
_entity.type
_entity.pdbx_description
1 polymer ?
#
loop_
_entity_poly.entity_id
_entity_poly.type
_entity_poly.pdbx_seq_one_letter_code
_entity_poly.pdbx_strand_id
1 'polypeptide(L)'
;MTGLEGTYPGQGIGAQKESLLPVLEPVMTYRIELPDGCDAHKMFQNLRCLEEEDPQLHVIRNEETSEIHIRLMGEVQTEVLQKMVKDRFGVLIHFGEGRIVYKETIKNSVEGAGHFEPLRHYAEVHLRLEPGERGSGMQFAADCSEDVLDRNYQRLILTHLEEREHKGVLTGSALTDVRITLLSGKAHKKHTEGGDFRQATYRAVRQGLRKAESVLLEPYYEFRMELPLENVGKAMTDIKRMSGEFEGPETENGMAVLKGSVPAAEMNGYQKEFTAYTGGYGRLFCSLKGYGECHNTEEVIGQIGYDADADVENTADSVFCSHGAGTIVPWYEADAHMHVEGEAAEKSEEDTQMSAAFRPQRRTIELTQEELDAIYVRTPDPVKKTKRSAPVTVTAGKAAAFCNGDRLQSRNVPFDISGDYTKTKKKKADRKEYLLVDGYNICLLYTSPSPRDRSLSRMPSSA
;
A
#
# COMPACT_ATOMS: atom_id res chain seq x y z
N MET A 1 -19.89 -3.99 16.87
CA MET A 1 -21.04 -3.06 16.71
C MET A 1 -21.74 -3.45 15.41
N THR A 2 -23.05 -3.50 15.40
CA THR A 2 -23.81 -3.75 14.17
C THR A 2 -24.50 -2.45 13.77
N GLY A 3 -24.58 -2.16 12.48
CA GLY A 3 -25.31 -1.00 11.95
C GLY A 3 -24.52 0.32 11.87
N LEU A 4 -23.21 0.28 11.89
CA LEU A 4 -22.34 1.41 11.55
C LEU A 4 -21.82 1.20 10.13
N GLU A 5 -22.18 2.08 9.22
CA GLU A 5 -21.65 2.10 7.86
C GLU A 5 -20.36 2.92 7.83
N GLY A 6 -19.39 2.49 7.02
CA GLY A 6 -18.13 3.22 6.80
C GLY A 6 -17.11 3.14 7.94
N THR A 7 -17.21 2.13 8.81
CA THR A 7 -16.18 1.84 9.83
C THR A 7 -15.26 0.72 9.35
N TYR A 8 -13.97 0.81 9.70
CA TYR A 8 -12.97 -0.20 9.36
C TYR A 8 -12.14 -0.61 10.59
N PRO A 9 -11.52 -1.80 10.58
CA PRO A 9 -10.63 -2.24 11.64
C PRO A 9 -9.46 -1.28 11.84
N GLY A 10 -9.16 -0.92 13.08
CA GLY A 10 -8.11 0.05 13.41
C GLY A 10 -8.55 1.50 13.43
N GLN A 11 -9.77 1.82 13.01
CA GLN A 11 -10.30 3.17 13.06
C GLN A 11 -10.43 3.68 14.50
N GLY A 12 -9.92 4.88 14.74
CA GLY A 12 -10.05 5.55 16.03
C GLY A 12 -11.49 5.96 16.35
N ILE A 13 -11.93 5.73 17.58
CA ILE A 13 -13.29 6.07 18.03
C ILE A 13 -13.22 7.17 19.07
N GLY A 14 -13.89 8.28 18.81
CA GLY A 14 -13.97 9.40 19.73
C GLY A 14 -12.65 10.17 19.83
N ALA A 15 -12.01 10.13 21.00
CA ALA A 15 -10.72 10.79 21.25
C ALA A 15 -9.50 9.92 20.97
N GLN A 16 -9.71 8.65 20.63
CA GLN A 16 -8.62 7.73 20.29
C GLN A 16 -8.10 8.02 18.89
N LYS A 17 -6.77 7.93 18.73
CA LYS A 17 -6.14 7.96 17.41
C LYS A 17 -6.39 6.62 16.73
N GLU A 18 -6.26 6.62 15.41
CA GLU A 18 -6.22 5.37 14.64
C GLU A 18 -5.12 4.45 15.17
N SER A 19 -5.37 3.14 15.13
CA SER A 19 -4.34 2.19 15.52
C SER A 19 -3.22 2.21 14.48
N LEU A 20 -1.99 1.98 14.95
CA LEU A 20 -0.88 1.73 14.05
C LEU A 20 -1.21 0.53 13.16
N LEU A 21 -0.66 0.53 11.94
CA LEU A 21 -0.76 -0.60 11.00
C LEU A 21 -0.47 -1.93 11.74
N PRO A 22 -1.17 -3.01 11.37
CA PRO A 22 -0.92 -4.31 11.99
C PRO A 22 0.55 -4.69 11.89
N VAL A 23 1.10 -5.21 12.97
CA VAL A 23 2.53 -5.61 13.07
C VAL A 23 2.86 -6.75 12.11
N LEU A 24 1.85 -7.54 11.73
CA LEU A 24 2.00 -8.68 10.83
C LEU A 24 1.43 -8.32 9.45
N GLU A 25 2.29 -8.29 8.43
CA GLU A 25 1.89 -8.13 7.04
C GLU A 25 1.87 -9.48 6.32
N PRO A 26 0.88 -9.76 5.47
CA PRO A 26 0.88 -10.95 4.62
C PRO A 26 2.04 -10.93 3.64
N VAL A 27 2.79 -12.01 3.58
CA VAL A 27 4.01 -12.13 2.76
C VAL A 27 3.83 -13.00 1.52
N MET A 28 2.68 -13.67 1.41
CA MET A 28 2.36 -14.56 0.28
C MET A 28 1.15 -14.03 -0.49
N THR A 29 1.25 -14.05 -1.82
CA THR A 29 0.12 -13.78 -2.70
C THR A 29 -0.34 -15.08 -3.34
N TYR A 30 -1.62 -15.37 -3.25
CA TYR A 30 -2.24 -16.55 -3.84
C TYR A 30 -3.21 -16.15 -4.93
N ARG A 31 -3.18 -16.87 -6.06
CA ARG A 31 -4.21 -16.78 -7.08
C ARG A 31 -5.43 -17.58 -6.63
N ILE A 32 -6.62 -16.99 -6.77
CA ILE A 32 -7.88 -17.67 -6.50
C ILE A 32 -8.35 -18.36 -7.78
N GLU A 33 -8.58 -19.65 -7.68
CA GLU A 33 -9.15 -20.47 -8.75
C GLU A 33 -10.64 -20.65 -8.47
N LEU A 34 -11.46 -20.12 -9.38
CA LEU A 34 -12.90 -20.19 -9.28
C LEU A 34 -13.43 -21.44 -9.97
N PRO A 35 -14.49 -22.08 -9.45
CA PRO A 35 -15.14 -23.20 -10.14
C PRO A 35 -15.81 -22.73 -11.42
N ASP A 36 -15.99 -23.66 -12.37
CA ASP A 36 -16.65 -23.41 -13.64
C ASP A 36 -18.06 -22.82 -13.45
N GLY A 37 -18.33 -21.74 -14.20
CA GLY A 37 -19.61 -21.04 -14.13
C GLY A 37 -19.74 -20.04 -12.99
N CYS A 38 -18.72 -19.83 -12.17
CA CYS A 38 -18.69 -18.79 -11.16
C CYS A 38 -18.45 -17.42 -11.81
N ASP A 39 -19.25 -16.43 -11.47
CA ASP A 39 -19.06 -15.05 -11.90
C ASP A 39 -17.87 -14.41 -11.13
N ALA A 40 -16.75 -14.21 -11.84
CA ALA A 40 -15.54 -13.65 -11.26
C ALA A 40 -15.74 -12.22 -10.73
N HIS A 41 -16.60 -11.40 -11.38
CA HIS A 41 -16.87 -10.05 -10.91
C HIS A 41 -17.63 -10.05 -9.59
N LYS A 42 -18.66 -10.88 -9.50
CA LYS A 42 -19.44 -11.04 -8.26
C LYS A 42 -18.59 -11.61 -7.13
N MET A 43 -17.72 -12.58 -7.44
CA MET A 43 -16.80 -13.15 -6.45
C MET A 43 -15.79 -12.10 -5.97
N PHE A 44 -15.25 -11.28 -6.86
CA PHE A 44 -14.37 -10.18 -6.48
C PHE A 44 -15.06 -9.20 -5.52
N GLN A 45 -16.32 -8.83 -5.78
CA GLN A 45 -17.09 -7.98 -4.85
C GLN A 45 -17.29 -8.67 -3.48
N ASN A 46 -17.58 -9.96 -3.46
CA ASN A 46 -17.71 -10.72 -2.22
C ASN A 46 -16.40 -10.76 -1.42
N LEU A 47 -15.26 -10.93 -2.09
CA LEU A 47 -13.95 -10.90 -1.45
C LEU A 47 -13.57 -9.51 -0.95
N ARG A 48 -13.96 -8.45 -1.67
CA ARG A 48 -13.82 -7.06 -1.19
C ARG A 48 -14.61 -6.81 0.10
N CYS A 49 -15.79 -7.40 0.26
CA CYS A 49 -16.52 -7.33 1.53
C CYS A 49 -15.77 -8.03 2.67
N LEU A 50 -15.04 -9.12 2.38
CA LEU A 50 -14.17 -9.75 3.39
C LEU A 50 -12.95 -8.89 3.73
N GLU A 51 -12.40 -8.18 2.75
CA GLU A 51 -11.30 -7.22 2.95
C GLU A 51 -11.72 -6.03 3.82
N GLU A 52 -12.99 -5.60 3.77
CA GLU A 52 -13.52 -4.59 4.71
C GLU A 52 -13.49 -5.10 6.18
N GLU A 53 -13.61 -6.40 6.40
CA GLU A 53 -13.50 -7.03 7.71
C GLU A 53 -12.05 -7.29 8.12
N ASP A 54 -11.21 -7.68 7.14
CA ASP A 54 -9.77 -7.92 7.31
C ASP A 54 -8.97 -7.21 6.22
N PRO A 55 -8.54 -5.97 6.44
CA PRO A 55 -7.80 -5.18 5.45
C PRO A 55 -6.48 -5.79 5.00
N GLN A 56 -5.95 -6.79 5.72
CA GLN A 56 -4.71 -7.47 5.35
C GLN A 56 -4.87 -8.38 4.13
N LEU A 57 -6.08 -8.76 3.76
CA LEU A 57 -6.33 -9.67 2.64
C LEU A 57 -5.90 -9.12 1.29
N HIS A 58 -5.84 -7.82 1.10
CA HIS A 58 -5.43 -7.14 -0.14
C HIS A 58 -5.91 -7.86 -1.39
N VAL A 59 -7.20 -7.74 -1.67
CA VAL A 59 -7.82 -8.39 -2.83
C VAL A 59 -7.58 -7.58 -4.08
N ILE A 60 -6.82 -8.11 -5.02
CA ILE A 60 -6.44 -7.46 -6.28
C ILE A 60 -7.03 -8.25 -7.44
N ARG A 61 -7.62 -7.58 -8.42
CA ARG A 61 -8.03 -8.17 -9.68
C ARG A 61 -7.12 -7.67 -10.79
N ASN A 62 -6.52 -8.59 -11.51
CA ASN A 62 -5.84 -8.28 -12.75
C ASN A 62 -6.90 -8.13 -13.85
N GLU A 63 -7.00 -6.96 -14.47
CA GLU A 63 -8.02 -6.68 -15.50
C GLU A 63 -7.73 -7.44 -16.81
N GLU A 64 -6.46 -7.66 -17.15
CA GLU A 64 -6.05 -8.34 -18.39
C GLU A 64 -6.32 -9.83 -18.33
N THR A 65 -5.94 -10.50 -17.23
CA THR A 65 -6.13 -11.95 -17.07
C THR A 65 -7.45 -12.31 -16.39
N SER A 66 -8.17 -11.33 -15.85
CA SER A 66 -9.35 -11.52 -15.00
C SER A 66 -9.12 -12.37 -13.75
N GLU A 67 -7.87 -12.58 -13.39
CA GLU A 67 -7.48 -13.35 -12.21
C GLU A 67 -7.66 -12.51 -10.93
N ILE A 68 -8.06 -13.19 -9.86
CA ILE A 68 -8.16 -12.59 -8.54
C ILE A 68 -7.00 -13.08 -7.69
N HIS A 69 -6.27 -12.15 -7.11
CA HIS A 69 -5.15 -12.42 -6.21
C HIS A 69 -5.47 -11.91 -4.81
N ILE A 70 -4.99 -12.62 -3.78
CA ILE A 70 -5.19 -12.28 -2.39
C ILE A 70 -3.90 -12.48 -1.61
N ARG A 71 -3.62 -11.59 -0.65
CA ARG A 71 -2.45 -11.73 0.23
C ARG A 71 -2.81 -12.48 1.51
N LEU A 72 -2.00 -13.46 1.89
CA LEU A 72 -2.18 -14.28 3.08
C LEU A 72 -0.83 -14.52 3.77
N MET A 73 -0.86 -14.88 5.06
CA MET A 73 0.32 -15.23 5.83
C MET A 73 0.88 -16.62 5.46
N GLY A 74 0.04 -17.52 4.94
CA GLY A 74 0.44 -18.87 4.61
C GLY A 74 -0.74 -19.84 4.39
N GLU A 75 -0.40 -21.14 4.22
CA GLU A 75 -1.34 -22.19 3.85
C GLU A 75 -2.55 -22.33 4.80
N VAL A 76 -2.36 -22.12 6.10
CA VAL A 76 -3.46 -22.27 7.08
C VAL A 76 -4.56 -21.24 6.82
N GLN A 77 -4.20 -20.02 6.45
CA GLN A 77 -5.20 -18.99 6.12
C GLN A 77 -5.95 -19.32 4.84
N THR A 78 -5.32 -20.01 3.87
CA THR A 78 -6.03 -20.43 2.65
C THR A 78 -7.18 -21.37 2.99
N GLU A 79 -6.98 -22.34 3.90
CA GLU A 79 -8.03 -23.26 4.33
C GLU A 79 -9.17 -22.53 5.07
N VAL A 80 -8.82 -21.59 5.96
CA VAL A 80 -9.79 -20.78 6.71
C VAL A 80 -10.63 -19.94 5.73
N LEU A 81 -9.98 -19.25 4.79
CA LEU A 81 -10.66 -18.40 3.82
C LEU A 81 -11.53 -19.22 2.86
N GLN A 82 -11.06 -20.39 2.41
CA GLN A 82 -11.84 -21.31 1.58
C GLN A 82 -13.14 -21.71 2.28
N LYS A 83 -13.04 -22.07 3.56
CA LYS A 83 -14.22 -22.39 4.38
C LYS A 83 -15.14 -21.19 4.55
N MET A 84 -14.59 -20.01 4.84
CA MET A 84 -15.36 -18.79 5.02
C MET A 84 -16.13 -18.40 3.75
N VAL A 85 -15.49 -18.46 2.58
CA VAL A 85 -16.13 -18.19 1.28
C VAL A 85 -17.22 -19.19 1.00
N LYS A 86 -16.98 -20.48 1.27
CA LYS A 86 -17.99 -21.52 1.11
C LYS A 86 -19.20 -21.30 2.01
N ASP A 87 -18.96 -20.98 3.30
CA ASP A 87 -20.04 -20.82 4.29
C ASP A 87 -20.86 -19.54 4.03
N ARG A 88 -20.23 -18.45 3.58
CA ARG A 88 -20.93 -17.15 3.36
C ARG A 88 -21.53 -17.01 1.96
N PHE A 89 -20.81 -17.48 0.94
CA PHE A 89 -21.18 -17.25 -0.46
C PHE A 89 -21.58 -18.51 -1.22
N GLY A 90 -21.45 -19.69 -0.59
CA GLY A 90 -21.83 -20.97 -1.17
C GLY A 90 -20.90 -21.46 -2.29
N VAL A 91 -19.73 -20.84 -2.49
CA VAL A 91 -18.77 -21.14 -3.55
C VAL A 91 -17.52 -21.76 -2.96
N LEU A 92 -17.09 -22.91 -3.50
CA LEU A 92 -15.83 -23.54 -3.13
C LEU A 92 -14.74 -22.99 -4.06
N ILE A 93 -13.84 -22.18 -3.51
CA ILE A 93 -12.68 -21.65 -4.21
C ILE A 93 -11.47 -22.56 -3.96
N HIS A 94 -10.50 -22.53 -4.85
CA HIS A 94 -9.19 -23.14 -4.68
C HIS A 94 -8.11 -22.06 -4.78
N PHE A 95 -6.93 -22.37 -4.25
CA PHE A 95 -5.78 -21.49 -4.31
C PHE A 95 -4.69 -22.13 -5.16
N GLY A 96 -4.12 -21.36 -6.08
CA GLY A 96 -2.92 -21.73 -6.79
C GLY A 96 -1.68 -21.68 -5.90
N GLU A 97 -0.51 -21.86 -6.49
CA GLU A 97 0.76 -21.75 -5.78
C GLU A 97 0.93 -20.34 -5.22
N GLY A 98 1.38 -20.25 -3.96
CA GLY A 98 1.68 -18.98 -3.31
C GLY A 98 2.94 -18.35 -3.89
N ARG A 99 2.91 -17.05 -4.13
CA ARG A 99 4.06 -16.26 -4.57
C ARG A 99 4.46 -15.29 -3.47
N ILE A 100 5.75 -15.06 -3.33
CA ILE A 100 6.30 -14.10 -2.39
C ILE A 100 5.91 -12.68 -2.78
N VAL A 101 5.58 -11.87 -1.79
CA VAL A 101 5.40 -10.42 -1.96
C VAL A 101 6.76 -9.75 -1.79
N TYR A 102 7.35 -9.38 -2.91
CA TYR A 102 8.59 -8.60 -2.91
C TYR A 102 8.30 -7.11 -2.66
N LYS A 103 9.30 -6.39 -2.18
CA LYS A 103 9.32 -4.93 -2.10
C LYS A 103 10.60 -4.41 -2.76
N GLU A 104 10.64 -3.11 -3.05
CA GLU A 104 11.85 -2.48 -3.59
C GLU A 104 12.26 -1.29 -2.72
N THR A 105 13.56 -0.97 -2.73
CA THR A 105 14.12 0.21 -2.09
C THR A 105 15.33 0.71 -2.88
N ILE A 106 16.00 1.74 -2.40
CA ILE A 106 17.22 2.31 -3.02
C ILE A 106 18.39 2.30 -2.06
N LYS A 107 19.63 2.29 -2.58
CA LYS A 107 20.87 2.35 -1.78
C LYS A 107 21.50 3.74 -1.72
N ASN A 108 21.28 4.56 -2.75
CA ASN A 108 21.91 5.87 -2.88
C ASN A 108 20.88 6.99 -2.91
N SER A 109 21.31 8.20 -2.56
CA SER A 109 20.50 9.41 -2.70
C SER A 109 20.56 9.90 -4.14
N VAL A 110 19.40 10.25 -4.70
CA VAL A 110 19.27 10.77 -6.07
C VAL A 110 18.24 11.90 -6.12
N GLU A 111 18.41 12.78 -7.12
CA GLU A 111 17.40 13.74 -7.50
C GLU A 111 16.60 13.22 -8.69
N GLY A 112 15.27 13.22 -8.55
CA GLY A 112 14.33 12.94 -9.60
C GLY A 112 13.57 14.20 -9.98
N ALA A 113 13.49 14.49 -11.28
CA ALA A 113 12.77 15.63 -11.83
C ALA A 113 11.65 15.18 -12.76
N GLY A 114 10.51 15.81 -12.65
CA GLY A 114 9.36 15.51 -13.50
C GLY A 114 8.72 16.78 -14.05
N HIS A 115 8.52 16.79 -15.36
CA HIS A 115 7.91 17.91 -16.07
C HIS A 115 6.66 17.46 -16.83
N PHE A 116 5.62 18.27 -16.75
CA PHE A 116 4.37 18.02 -17.46
C PHE A 116 3.83 19.33 -18.04
N GLU A 117 4.07 19.51 -19.36
CA GLU A 117 3.71 20.72 -20.10
C GLU A 117 3.06 20.37 -21.45
N PRO A 118 1.92 19.64 -21.49
CA PRO A 118 1.10 19.63 -22.68
C PRO A 118 0.44 20.99 -22.89
N LEU A 119 -0.09 21.25 -24.08
CA LEU A 119 -0.66 22.56 -24.44
C LEU A 119 -1.65 23.06 -23.36
N ARG A 120 -1.38 24.24 -22.81
CA ARG A 120 -2.13 24.92 -21.73
C ARG A 120 -2.04 24.28 -20.34
N HIS A 121 -1.10 23.38 -20.12
CA HIS A 121 -0.79 22.82 -18.82
C HIS A 121 0.68 23.08 -18.48
N TYR A 122 1.02 23.14 -17.21
CA TYR A 122 2.41 23.33 -16.78
C TYR A 122 2.59 22.92 -15.33
N ALA A 123 3.49 21.98 -15.07
CA ALA A 123 4.02 21.71 -13.76
C ALA A 123 5.42 21.11 -13.84
N GLU A 124 6.30 21.52 -12.94
CA GLU A 124 7.62 20.94 -12.76
C GLU A 124 7.87 20.67 -11.28
N VAL A 125 8.44 19.50 -10.96
CA VAL A 125 8.68 19.02 -9.60
C VAL A 125 10.06 18.40 -9.52
N HIS A 126 10.85 18.77 -8.53
CA HIS A 126 12.13 18.19 -8.19
C HIS A 126 12.06 17.56 -6.82
N LEU A 127 12.44 16.29 -6.73
CA LEU A 127 12.38 15.47 -5.53
C LEU A 127 13.74 14.86 -5.24
N ARG A 128 14.15 14.87 -3.98
CA ARG A 128 15.26 14.07 -3.49
C ARG A 128 14.73 12.76 -2.92
N LEU A 129 15.22 11.65 -3.43
CA LEU A 129 14.94 10.31 -2.95
C LEU A 129 16.16 9.82 -2.17
N GLU A 130 15.95 9.46 -0.92
CA GLU A 130 17.02 9.02 -0.01
C GLU A 130 16.63 7.66 0.60
N PRO A 131 17.61 6.73 0.77
CA PRO A 131 17.35 5.48 1.47
C PRO A 131 16.95 5.74 2.92
N GLY A 132 15.89 5.09 3.37
CA GLY A 132 15.44 5.08 4.77
C GLY A 132 15.99 3.89 5.54
N GLU A 133 15.77 3.88 6.86
CA GLU A 133 16.05 2.71 7.70
C GLU A 133 15.10 1.56 7.33
N ARG A 134 15.58 0.32 7.47
CA ARG A 134 14.75 -0.87 7.20
C ARG A 134 13.50 -0.89 8.10
N GLY A 135 12.33 -1.05 7.47
CA GLY A 135 11.04 -1.03 8.15
C GLY A 135 10.50 0.36 8.44
N SER A 136 11.16 1.44 7.96
CA SER A 136 10.66 2.81 8.14
C SER A 136 9.51 3.18 7.19
N GLY A 137 9.28 2.36 6.16
CA GLY A 137 8.28 2.61 5.14
C GLY A 137 8.57 3.84 4.29
N MET A 138 7.53 4.43 3.71
CA MET A 138 7.64 5.65 2.92
C MET A 138 7.56 6.89 3.82
N GLN A 139 8.48 7.84 3.62
CA GLN A 139 8.48 9.10 4.34
C GLN A 139 8.47 10.26 3.36
N PHE A 140 7.64 11.27 3.62
CA PHE A 140 7.50 12.43 2.75
C PHE A 140 7.81 13.71 3.51
N ALA A 141 8.56 14.62 2.87
CA ALA A 141 8.94 15.89 3.43
C ALA A 141 8.98 17.00 2.36
N ALA A 142 8.98 18.25 2.77
CA ALA A 142 9.23 19.38 1.90
C ALA A 142 10.38 20.23 2.49
N ASP A 143 11.34 20.54 1.65
CA ASP A 143 12.47 21.45 1.90
C ASP A 143 12.53 22.48 0.78
N CYS A 144 11.38 23.08 0.47
CA CYS A 144 11.19 24.03 -0.61
C CYS A 144 10.73 25.37 -0.04
N SER A 145 11.40 26.47 -0.44
CA SER A 145 10.99 27.81 -0.05
C SER A 145 9.62 28.18 -0.66
N GLU A 146 8.78 28.91 0.13
CA GLU A 146 7.51 29.45 -0.35
C GLU A 146 7.72 30.51 -1.48
N ASP A 147 8.90 31.10 -1.56
CA ASP A 147 9.27 32.05 -2.63
C ASP A 147 9.48 31.32 -3.97
N VAL A 148 9.89 30.04 -3.94
CA VAL A 148 10.10 29.20 -5.14
C VAL A 148 8.79 28.57 -5.57
N LEU A 149 8.06 27.95 -4.63
CA LEU A 149 6.79 27.30 -4.90
C LEU A 149 5.79 27.57 -3.77
N ASP A 150 4.62 28.11 -4.14
CA ASP A 150 3.55 28.41 -3.18
C ASP A 150 3.20 27.20 -2.30
N ARG A 151 2.97 27.45 -1.02
CA ARG A 151 2.68 26.43 -0.02
C ARG A 151 1.50 25.51 -0.36
N ASN A 152 0.51 26.01 -1.11
CA ASN A 152 -0.62 25.19 -1.53
C ASN A 152 -0.20 24.13 -2.53
N TYR A 153 0.72 24.47 -3.45
CA TYR A 153 1.29 23.52 -4.40
C TYR A 153 2.22 22.51 -3.72
N GLN A 154 3.03 22.96 -2.73
CA GLN A 154 3.84 22.03 -1.93
C GLN A 154 2.97 20.98 -1.23
N ARG A 155 1.88 21.39 -0.58
CA ARG A 155 0.93 20.48 0.06
C ARG A 155 0.25 19.55 -0.95
N LEU A 156 -0.07 20.05 -2.12
CA LEU A 156 -0.67 19.25 -3.18
C LEU A 156 0.27 18.16 -3.66
N ILE A 157 1.56 18.48 -3.84
CA ILE A 157 2.60 17.51 -4.21
C ILE A 157 2.74 16.44 -3.13
N LEU A 158 2.82 16.82 -1.85
CA LEU A 158 2.87 15.84 -0.75
C LEU A 158 1.63 14.94 -0.74
N THR A 159 0.44 15.49 -0.97
CA THR A 159 -0.79 14.69 -1.10
C THR A 159 -0.70 13.70 -2.26
N HIS A 160 -0.10 14.10 -3.41
CA HIS A 160 0.08 13.20 -4.55
C HIS A 160 1.12 12.12 -4.29
N LEU A 161 2.12 12.38 -3.45
CA LEU A 161 3.07 11.35 -3.00
C LEU A 161 2.40 10.32 -2.08
N GLU A 162 1.44 10.75 -1.23
CA GLU A 162 0.75 9.89 -0.27
C GLU A 162 -0.45 9.12 -0.87
N GLU A 163 -1.06 9.60 -1.97
CA GLU A 163 -2.33 9.08 -2.48
C GLU A 163 -2.22 7.71 -3.18
N ARG A 164 -1.01 7.25 -3.48
CA ARG A 164 -0.79 5.98 -4.17
C ARG A 164 0.45 5.24 -3.69
N GLU A 165 0.45 3.93 -3.85
CA GLU A 165 1.62 3.08 -3.70
C GLU A 165 2.55 3.26 -4.91
N HIS A 166 3.81 3.68 -4.66
CA HIS A 166 4.82 3.82 -5.71
C HIS A 166 5.44 2.47 -6.04
N LYS A 167 5.57 2.18 -7.33
CA LYS A 167 6.19 0.94 -7.82
C LYS A 167 7.68 1.15 -8.07
N GLY A 168 8.48 0.15 -7.71
CA GLY A 168 9.88 0.08 -8.06
C GLY A 168 10.15 -0.19 -9.55
N VAL A 169 11.40 -0.26 -9.94
CA VAL A 169 11.84 -0.37 -11.34
C VAL A 169 12.41 -1.74 -11.71
N LEU A 170 12.65 -2.61 -10.72
CA LEU A 170 13.21 -3.94 -10.94
C LEU A 170 12.13 -4.98 -11.25
N THR A 171 11.06 -4.99 -10.48
CA THR A 171 9.98 -5.98 -10.55
C THR A 171 8.58 -5.33 -10.55
N GLY A 172 8.51 -4.00 -10.43
CA GLY A 172 7.26 -3.29 -10.25
C GLY A 172 6.62 -3.51 -8.88
N SER A 173 7.37 -4.07 -7.93
CA SER A 173 6.93 -4.26 -6.55
C SER A 173 6.82 -2.94 -5.81
N ALA A 174 6.09 -2.94 -4.68
CA ALA A 174 5.90 -1.74 -3.87
C ALA A 174 7.22 -1.19 -3.35
N LEU A 175 7.40 0.14 -3.47
CA LEU A 175 8.52 0.85 -2.90
C LEU A 175 8.37 0.97 -1.38
N THR A 176 9.47 0.79 -0.64
CA THR A 176 9.50 0.94 0.83
C THR A 176 10.86 1.48 1.29
N ASP A 177 10.92 1.97 2.53
CA ASP A 177 12.14 2.44 3.16
C ASP A 177 12.85 3.52 2.33
N VAL A 178 12.06 4.46 1.82
CA VAL A 178 12.54 5.61 1.05
C VAL A 178 11.95 6.88 1.61
N ARG A 179 12.81 7.88 1.81
CA ARG A 179 12.39 9.24 2.12
C ARG A 179 12.38 10.06 0.85
N ILE A 180 11.25 10.69 0.54
CA ILE A 180 11.09 11.59 -0.60
C ILE A 180 10.90 13.00 -0.08
N THR A 181 11.81 13.90 -0.46
CA THR A 181 11.79 15.31 -0.05
C THR A 181 11.58 16.20 -1.26
N LEU A 182 10.56 17.05 -1.23
CA LEU A 182 10.36 18.08 -2.24
C LEU A 182 11.43 19.16 -2.10
N LEU A 183 12.27 19.33 -3.14
CA LEU A 183 13.34 20.33 -3.19
C LEU A 183 12.88 21.63 -3.82
N SER A 184 12.27 21.54 -4.99
CA SER A 184 11.81 22.68 -5.77
C SER A 184 10.69 22.30 -6.72
N GLY A 185 10.10 23.27 -7.35
CA GLY A 185 9.10 23.09 -8.39
C GLY A 185 8.68 24.40 -9.00
N LYS A 186 7.98 24.32 -10.12
CA LYS A 186 7.54 25.51 -10.85
C LYS A 186 6.10 25.37 -11.30
N ALA A 187 5.34 26.45 -11.12
CA ALA A 187 3.97 26.59 -11.57
C ALA A 187 3.84 27.76 -12.54
N HIS A 188 2.88 27.69 -13.44
CA HIS A 188 2.52 28.80 -14.30
C HIS A 188 1.15 29.37 -13.93
N LYS A 189 1.06 30.66 -13.63
CA LYS A 189 -0.15 31.33 -13.08
C LYS A 189 -1.45 31.10 -13.87
N LYS A 190 -1.36 30.82 -15.17
CA LYS A 190 -2.52 30.66 -16.07
C LYS A 190 -2.73 29.22 -16.55
N HIS A 191 -1.70 28.39 -16.43
CA HIS A 191 -1.66 27.08 -17.11
C HIS A 191 -1.49 25.92 -16.11
N THR A 192 -1.29 26.18 -14.82
CA THR A 192 -1.16 25.10 -13.83
C THR A 192 -2.51 24.77 -13.22
N GLU A 193 -2.91 23.53 -13.36
CA GLU A 193 -4.05 22.91 -12.69
C GLU A 193 -3.57 21.84 -11.71
N GLY A 194 -4.45 21.40 -10.77
CA GLY A 194 -4.05 20.41 -9.74
C GLY A 194 -3.57 19.07 -10.31
N GLY A 195 -4.17 18.62 -11.41
CA GLY A 195 -3.77 17.38 -12.08
C GLY A 195 -2.38 17.42 -12.72
N ASP A 196 -1.86 18.61 -13.06
CA ASP A 196 -0.54 18.76 -13.66
C ASP A 196 0.57 18.41 -12.65
N PHE A 197 0.42 18.86 -11.41
CA PHE A 197 1.34 18.49 -10.34
C PHE A 197 1.32 16.99 -10.03
N ARG A 198 0.16 16.33 -10.16
CA ARG A 198 0.08 14.87 -10.03
C ARG A 198 0.94 14.18 -11.07
N GLN A 199 0.82 14.60 -12.32
CA GLN A 199 1.59 14.06 -13.43
C GLN A 199 3.09 14.32 -13.27
N ALA A 200 3.49 15.54 -12.92
CA ALA A 200 4.89 15.89 -12.69
C ALA A 200 5.48 15.14 -11.51
N THR A 201 4.75 15.02 -10.38
CA THR A 201 5.21 14.32 -9.18
C THR A 201 5.48 12.83 -9.45
N TYR A 202 4.56 12.14 -10.14
CA TYR A 202 4.75 10.71 -10.45
C TYR A 202 5.93 10.47 -11.37
N ARG A 203 6.15 11.36 -12.36
CA ARG A 203 7.31 11.31 -13.25
C ARG A 203 8.61 11.57 -12.49
N ALA A 204 8.61 12.55 -11.57
CA ALA A 204 9.77 12.86 -10.75
C ALA A 204 10.18 11.66 -9.88
N VAL A 205 9.22 11.00 -9.21
CA VAL A 205 9.51 9.78 -8.43
C VAL A 205 10.08 8.70 -9.35
N ARG A 206 9.43 8.44 -10.48
CA ARG A 206 9.82 7.37 -11.38
C ARG A 206 11.19 7.62 -12.02
N GLN A 207 11.46 8.87 -12.42
CA GLN A 207 12.75 9.27 -12.98
C GLN A 207 13.87 9.13 -11.93
N GLY A 208 13.61 9.54 -10.68
CA GLY A 208 14.55 9.32 -9.58
C GLY A 208 14.85 7.84 -9.37
N LEU A 209 13.86 6.98 -9.37
CA LEU A 209 14.06 5.52 -9.24
C LEU A 209 14.84 4.93 -10.42
N ARG A 210 14.71 5.47 -11.65
CA ARG A 210 15.51 5.06 -12.81
C ARG A 210 16.99 5.44 -12.68
N LYS A 211 17.30 6.50 -11.92
CA LYS A 211 18.68 6.94 -11.63
C LYS A 211 19.27 6.25 -10.42
N ALA A 212 18.42 5.75 -9.52
CA ALA A 212 18.85 5.16 -8.26
C ALA A 212 19.40 3.74 -8.44
N GLU A 213 20.25 3.32 -7.52
CA GLU A 213 20.61 1.92 -7.32
C GLU A 213 19.49 1.22 -6.56
N SER A 214 18.57 0.61 -7.30
CA SER A 214 17.43 -0.09 -6.74
C SER A 214 17.80 -1.46 -6.19
N VAL A 215 17.13 -1.87 -5.11
CA VAL A 215 17.37 -3.14 -4.41
C VAL A 215 16.05 -3.85 -4.23
N LEU A 216 16.03 -5.13 -4.60
CA LEU A 216 14.91 -6.02 -4.35
C LEU A 216 14.95 -6.53 -2.91
N LEU A 217 13.83 -6.47 -2.22
CA LEU A 217 13.64 -6.94 -0.87
C LEU A 217 12.66 -8.13 -0.85
N GLU A 218 12.99 -9.12 -0.04
CA GLU A 218 12.13 -10.25 0.24
C GLU A 218 11.83 -10.36 1.73
N PRO A 219 10.70 -10.98 2.13
CA PRO A 219 10.39 -11.21 3.54
C PRO A 219 11.28 -12.32 4.12
N TYR A 220 11.73 -12.12 5.35
CA TYR A 220 12.48 -13.07 6.14
C TYR A 220 11.67 -13.55 7.33
N TYR A 221 11.70 -14.84 7.59
CA TYR A 221 11.23 -15.41 8.86
C TYR A 221 12.36 -15.50 9.86
N GLU A 222 12.07 -15.10 11.09
CA GLU A 222 12.81 -15.51 12.25
C GLU A 222 12.27 -16.87 12.69
N PHE A 223 13.16 -17.86 12.85
CA PHE A 223 12.77 -19.19 13.27
C PHE A 223 13.38 -19.59 14.58
N ARG A 224 12.67 -20.45 15.32
CA ARG A 224 13.15 -21.23 16.45
C ARG A 224 12.81 -22.69 16.19
N MET A 225 13.82 -23.55 16.09
CA MET A 225 13.69 -24.99 15.93
C MET A 225 14.11 -25.69 17.20
N GLU A 226 13.27 -26.56 17.72
CA GLU A 226 13.57 -27.48 18.81
C GLU A 226 13.58 -28.90 18.24
N LEU A 227 14.70 -29.63 18.33
CA LEU A 227 14.88 -30.89 17.64
C LEU A 227 15.83 -31.84 18.41
N PRO A 228 15.74 -33.18 18.17
CA PRO A 228 16.70 -34.14 18.72
C PRO A 228 18.13 -33.85 18.30
N LEU A 229 19.08 -34.04 19.19
CA LEU A 229 20.52 -33.76 18.96
C LEU A 229 21.06 -34.45 17.71
N GLU A 230 20.58 -35.64 17.38
CA GLU A 230 20.98 -36.41 16.18
C GLU A 230 20.59 -35.73 14.87
N ASN A 231 19.59 -34.89 14.87
CA ASN A 231 19.05 -34.22 13.66
C ASN A 231 19.62 -32.79 13.45
N VAL A 232 20.42 -32.27 14.38
CA VAL A 232 20.96 -30.90 14.32
C VAL A 232 21.81 -30.66 13.07
N GLY A 233 22.66 -31.63 12.72
CA GLY A 233 23.51 -31.48 11.53
C GLY A 233 22.72 -31.36 10.23
N LYS A 234 21.60 -32.10 10.11
CA LYS A 234 20.69 -31.98 8.96
C LYS A 234 20.01 -30.62 8.96
N ALA A 235 19.43 -30.19 10.06
CA ALA A 235 18.75 -28.90 10.17
C ALA A 235 19.70 -27.73 9.81
N MET A 236 20.93 -27.73 10.32
CA MET A 236 21.94 -26.72 9.99
C MET A 236 22.30 -26.72 8.49
N THR A 237 22.36 -27.89 7.86
CA THR A 237 22.60 -28.01 6.42
C THR A 237 21.42 -27.49 5.61
N ASP A 238 20.20 -27.83 6.02
CA ASP A 238 18.98 -27.38 5.35
C ASP A 238 18.85 -25.84 5.42
N ILE A 239 19.07 -25.23 6.60
CA ILE A 239 19.03 -23.76 6.75
C ILE A 239 20.05 -23.09 5.84
N LYS A 240 21.29 -23.61 5.76
CA LYS A 240 22.30 -23.07 4.84
C LYS A 240 21.90 -23.21 3.38
N ARG A 241 21.31 -24.35 2.99
CA ARG A 241 20.78 -24.57 1.64
C ARG A 241 19.69 -23.54 1.30
N MET A 242 18.86 -23.20 2.28
CA MET A 242 17.80 -22.19 2.17
C MET A 242 18.29 -20.76 2.31
N SER A 243 19.61 -20.50 2.17
CA SER A 243 20.21 -19.16 2.31
C SER A 243 19.92 -18.50 3.65
N GLY A 244 19.66 -19.29 4.70
CA GLY A 244 19.38 -18.81 6.03
C GLY A 244 20.64 -18.66 6.89
N GLU A 245 20.51 -17.83 7.91
CA GLU A 245 21.50 -17.62 8.96
C GLU A 245 21.00 -18.20 10.27
N PHE A 246 21.89 -18.74 11.09
CA PHE A 246 21.55 -19.27 12.41
C PHE A 246 22.65 -19.05 13.42
N GLU A 247 22.25 -18.90 14.66
CA GLU A 247 23.14 -18.95 15.82
C GLU A 247 23.42 -20.41 16.19
N GLY A 248 24.58 -20.64 16.81
CA GLY A 248 25.02 -21.99 17.19
C GLY A 248 23.97 -22.74 18.02
N PRO A 249 23.93 -24.09 17.93
CA PRO A 249 22.93 -24.86 18.65
C PRO A 249 23.09 -24.72 20.16
N GLU A 250 22.01 -24.33 20.82
CA GLU A 250 21.89 -24.37 22.29
C GLU A 250 21.25 -25.67 22.69
N THR A 251 21.58 -26.19 23.87
CA THR A 251 20.93 -27.40 24.41
C THR A 251 19.99 -26.99 25.52
N GLU A 252 18.70 -27.20 25.32
CA GLU A 252 17.67 -26.97 26.32
C GLU A 252 16.89 -28.29 26.56
N ASN A 253 16.78 -28.71 27.82
CA ASN A 253 16.00 -29.90 28.20
C ASN A 253 16.32 -31.19 27.40
N GLY A 254 17.56 -31.39 26.97
CA GLY A 254 17.97 -32.54 26.17
C GLY A 254 17.63 -32.48 24.67
N MET A 255 17.08 -31.37 24.22
CA MET A 255 16.84 -31.04 22.83
C MET A 255 17.83 -29.97 22.37
N ALA A 256 18.16 -29.96 21.11
CA ALA A 256 18.87 -28.84 20.49
C ALA A 256 17.88 -27.74 20.10
N VAL A 257 18.29 -26.51 20.31
CA VAL A 257 17.53 -25.31 19.91
C VAL A 257 18.40 -24.54 18.90
N LEU A 258 17.88 -24.34 17.68
CA LEU A 258 18.45 -23.48 16.67
C LEU A 258 17.57 -22.25 16.49
N LYS A 259 18.18 -21.07 16.51
CA LYS A 259 17.52 -19.79 16.25
C LYS A 259 18.20 -19.13 15.08
N GLY A 260 17.45 -18.40 14.26
CA GLY A 260 18.03 -17.71 13.13
C GLY A 260 17.00 -17.04 12.24
N SER A 261 17.42 -16.71 11.03
CA SER A 261 16.52 -16.12 10.01
C SER A 261 16.74 -16.77 8.66
N VAL A 262 15.68 -16.83 7.87
CA VAL A 262 15.65 -17.49 6.56
C VAL A 262 14.68 -16.78 5.64
N PRO A 263 14.95 -16.70 4.31
CA PRO A 263 14.00 -16.20 3.35
C PRO A 263 12.67 -16.95 3.41
N ALA A 264 11.56 -16.22 3.40
CA ALA A 264 10.24 -16.84 3.51
C ALA A 264 9.93 -17.76 2.31
N ALA A 265 10.50 -17.46 1.13
CA ALA A 265 10.38 -18.27 -0.08
C ALA A 265 10.83 -19.72 0.16
N GLU A 266 11.96 -19.89 0.82
CA GLU A 266 12.61 -21.17 1.05
C GLU A 266 11.94 -22.01 2.16
N MET A 267 11.19 -21.35 3.04
CA MET A 267 10.47 -22.04 4.15
C MET A 267 9.18 -22.71 3.70
N ASN A 268 8.71 -22.43 2.50
CA ASN A 268 7.48 -23.03 1.99
C ASN A 268 7.61 -24.57 1.92
N GLY A 269 6.71 -25.27 2.59
CA GLY A 269 6.73 -26.73 2.65
C GLY A 269 7.78 -27.36 3.60
N TYR A 270 8.78 -26.62 4.06
CA TYR A 270 9.86 -27.14 4.91
C TYR A 270 9.35 -27.74 6.23
N GLN A 271 8.27 -27.23 6.79
CA GLN A 271 7.68 -27.76 8.01
C GLN A 271 7.29 -29.25 7.88
N LYS A 272 6.82 -29.68 6.70
CA LYS A 272 6.48 -31.07 6.41
C LYS A 272 7.75 -31.94 6.39
N GLU A 273 8.81 -31.47 5.75
CA GLU A 273 10.11 -32.14 5.69
C GLU A 273 10.74 -32.24 7.10
N PHE A 274 10.73 -31.14 7.85
CA PHE A 274 11.23 -31.06 9.24
C PHE A 274 10.51 -32.06 10.16
N THR A 275 9.19 -32.10 10.11
CA THR A 275 8.39 -33.05 10.89
C THR A 275 8.70 -34.51 10.52
N ALA A 276 8.90 -34.79 9.23
CA ALA A 276 9.18 -36.14 8.76
C ALA A 276 10.54 -36.64 9.26
N TYR A 277 11.63 -35.89 9.13
CA TYR A 277 12.95 -36.40 9.56
C TYR A 277 13.19 -36.32 11.05
N THR A 278 12.44 -35.48 11.78
CA THR A 278 12.47 -35.49 13.27
C THR A 278 11.53 -36.52 13.89
N GLY A 279 10.80 -37.29 13.06
CA GLY A 279 9.82 -38.26 13.53
C GLY A 279 8.67 -37.65 14.35
N GLY A 280 8.36 -36.36 14.12
CA GLY A 280 7.34 -35.61 14.87
C GLY A 280 7.78 -35.09 16.23
N TYR A 281 9.03 -35.33 16.65
CA TYR A 281 9.56 -34.79 17.90
C TYR A 281 10.05 -33.33 17.76
N GLY A 282 10.34 -32.88 16.52
CA GLY A 282 10.77 -31.51 16.27
C GLY A 282 9.62 -30.51 16.34
N ARG A 283 9.94 -29.30 16.79
CA ARG A 283 9.03 -28.16 16.79
C ARG A 283 9.67 -27.02 16.02
N LEU A 284 8.95 -26.47 15.05
CA LEU A 284 9.37 -25.32 14.25
C LEU A 284 8.40 -24.17 14.51
N PHE A 285 8.94 -23.07 14.99
CA PHE A 285 8.23 -21.81 15.17
C PHE A 285 8.83 -20.79 14.21
N CYS A 286 7.96 -20.11 13.46
CA CYS A 286 8.35 -19.06 12.54
C CYS A 286 7.53 -17.81 12.80
N SER A 287 8.19 -16.65 12.80
CA SER A 287 7.55 -15.34 12.84
C SER A 287 8.19 -14.44 11.77
N LEU A 288 7.43 -13.50 11.23
CA LEU A 288 7.96 -12.56 10.27
C LEU A 288 8.98 -11.63 10.96
N LYS A 289 10.23 -11.64 10.49
CA LYS A 289 11.30 -10.76 10.96
C LYS A 289 11.20 -9.37 10.30
N GLY A 290 10.72 -9.32 9.06
CA GLY A 290 10.68 -8.13 8.21
C GLY A 290 11.25 -8.41 6.83
N TYR A 291 11.59 -7.35 6.10
CA TYR A 291 12.15 -7.42 4.76
C TYR A 291 13.67 -7.23 4.78
N GLY A 292 14.38 -8.10 4.06
CA GLY A 292 15.83 -8.04 3.83
C GLY A 292 16.16 -8.04 2.34
N GLU A 293 17.43 -7.86 1.98
CA GLU A 293 17.85 -7.95 0.57
C GLU A 293 17.55 -9.35 0.03
N CYS A 294 17.03 -9.43 -1.19
CA CYS A 294 16.69 -10.70 -1.83
C CYS A 294 17.97 -11.49 -2.15
N HIS A 295 18.03 -12.74 -1.73
CA HIS A 295 19.21 -13.59 -1.87
C HIS A 295 19.48 -14.03 -3.32
N ASN A 296 18.46 -14.08 -4.17
CA ASN A 296 18.54 -14.51 -5.58
C ASN A 296 17.91 -13.46 -6.53
N THR A 297 18.24 -12.19 -6.33
CA THR A 297 17.66 -11.03 -7.02
C THR A 297 17.60 -11.19 -8.54
N GLU A 298 18.68 -11.65 -9.19
CA GLU A 298 18.75 -11.77 -10.67
C GLU A 298 17.74 -12.80 -11.20
N GLU A 299 17.60 -13.93 -10.49
CA GLU A 299 16.64 -14.98 -10.85
C GLU A 299 15.22 -14.47 -10.74
N VAL A 300 14.87 -13.78 -9.64
CA VAL A 300 13.54 -13.24 -9.40
C VAL A 300 13.17 -12.17 -10.43
N ILE A 301 14.08 -11.25 -10.74
CA ILE A 301 13.88 -10.25 -11.80
C ILE A 301 13.61 -10.93 -13.15
N GLY A 302 14.41 -11.95 -13.49
CA GLY A 302 14.22 -12.70 -14.73
C GLY A 302 12.89 -13.46 -14.81
N GLN A 303 12.41 -14.01 -13.69
CA GLN A 303 11.13 -14.72 -13.62
C GLN A 303 9.92 -13.76 -13.72
N ILE A 304 10.01 -12.59 -13.08
CA ILE A 304 8.93 -11.59 -13.11
C ILE A 304 8.89 -10.89 -14.46
N GLY A 305 10.07 -10.61 -15.07
CA GLY A 305 10.19 -10.02 -16.40
C GLY A 305 9.53 -8.64 -16.53
N TYR A 306 9.51 -7.84 -15.46
CA TYR A 306 8.93 -6.50 -15.48
C TYR A 306 9.78 -5.54 -16.30
N ASP A 307 9.16 -4.83 -17.22
CA ASP A 307 9.80 -3.78 -18.02
C ASP A 307 9.31 -2.40 -17.57
N ALA A 308 10.21 -1.65 -16.93
CA ALA A 308 9.90 -0.34 -16.38
C ALA A 308 9.65 0.73 -17.47
N ASP A 309 10.18 0.55 -18.69
CA ASP A 309 9.98 1.46 -19.81
C ASP A 309 8.69 1.15 -20.57
N ALA A 310 8.23 -0.08 -20.51
CA ALA A 310 6.94 -0.48 -21.09
C ALA A 310 5.73 -0.13 -20.20
N ASP A 311 5.94 0.18 -18.92
CA ASP A 311 4.87 0.56 -17.98
C ASP A 311 4.41 2.01 -18.21
N VAL A 312 3.47 2.19 -19.12
CA VAL A 312 2.93 3.51 -19.52
C VAL A 312 2.24 4.23 -18.36
N GLU A 313 1.64 3.49 -17.42
CA GLU A 313 0.97 4.08 -16.26
C GLU A 313 1.94 4.68 -15.24
N ASN A 314 3.18 4.18 -15.21
CA ASN A 314 4.25 4.61 -14.33
C ASN A 314 5.45 5.12 -15.12
N THR A 315 5.22 5.89 -16.16
CA THR A 315 6.30 6.43 -17.01
C THR A 315 7.21 7.37 -16.25
N ALA A 316 8.51 7.28 -16.53
CA ALA A 316 9.54 8.20 -16.05
C ALA A 316 9.76 9.39 -17.00
N ASP A 317 9.24 9.31 -18.22
CA ASP A 317 9.46 10.31 -19.25
C ASP A 317 8.66 11.59 -18.95
N SER A 318 9.25 12.72 -19.27
CA SER A 318 8.63 14.04 -19.09
C SER A 318 7.96 14.54 -20.38
N VAL A 319 6.99 15.43 -20.24
CA VAL A 319 6.28 16.03 -21.37
C VAL A 319 6.58 17.52 -21.40
N PHE A 320 7.18 17.99 -22.50
CA PHE A 320 7.50 19.40 -22.74
C PHE A 320 6.70 19.97 -23.91
N CYS A 321 6.43 21.27 -23.88
CA CYS A 321 5.78 21.95 -25.00
C CYS A 321 6.81 22.40 -26.04
N SER A 322 6.78 21.82 -27.23
CA SER A 322 7.60 22.24 -28.33
C SER A 322 6.71 22.64 -29.53
N HIS A 323 6.88 23.88 -30.00
CA HIS A 323 6.12 24.41 -31.14
C HIS A 323 4.59 24.31 -31.01
N GLY A 324 4.08 24.36 -29.77
CA GLY A 324 2.65 24.27 -29.47
C GLY A 324 2.09 22.84 -29.42
N ALA A 325 2.94 21.83 -29.44
CA ALA A 325 2.58 20.41 -29.23
C ALA A 325 3.32 19.83 -28.01
N GLY A 326 2.69 18.88 -27.32
CA GLY A 326 3.36 18.11 -26.27
C GLY A 326 4.36 17.14 -26.89
N THR A 327 5.60 17.16 -26.41
CA THR A 327 6.68 16.29 -26.85
C THR A 327 7.16 15.47 -25.66
N ILE A 328 7.22 14.14 -25.80
CA ILE A 328 7.79 13.26 -24.77
C ILE A 328 9.30 13.33 -24.86
N VAL A 329 9.93 13.64 -23.73
CA VAL A 329 11.37 13.60 -23.55
C VAL A 329 11.70 12.43 -22.62
N PRO A 330 12.57 11.48 -23.08
CA PRO A 330 12.95 10.34 -22.25
C PRO A 330 13.58 10.77 -20.93
N TRP A 331 13.38 9.97 -19.90
CA TRP A 331 13.80 10.24 -18.53
C TRP A 331 15.31 10.58 -18.41
N TYR A 332 16.17 9.97 -19.22
CA TYR A 332 17.62 10.20 -19.23
C TYR A 332 18.06 11.48 -19.95
N GLU A 333 17.18 12.10 -20.73
CA GLU A 333 17.43 13.40 -21.38
C GLU A 333 16.66 14.54 -20.67
N ALA A 334 15.70 14.21 -19.82
CA ALA A 334 14.75 15.17 -19.24
C ALA A 334 15.43 16.27 -18.41
N ASP A 335 16.49 15.96 -17.67
CA ASP A 335 17.20 16.92 -16.83
C ASP A 335 17.76 18.13 -17.62
N ALA A 336 18.20 17.91 -18.87
CA ALA A 336 18.71 18.97 -19.74
C ALA A 336 17.62 19.95 -20.24
N HIS A 337 16.35 19.57 -20.06
CA HIS A 337 15.19 20.36 -20.51
C HIS A 337 14.42 21.00 -19.36
N MET A 338 14.78 20.73 -18.10
CA MET A 338 14.11 21.31 -16.94
C MET A 338 14.27 22.83 -16.89
N HIS A 339 13.24 23.51 -16.39
CA HIS A 339 13.20 24.96 -16.28
C HIS A 339 13.67 25.47 -14.91
N VAL A 340 13.88 24.58 -13.96
CA VAL A 340 14.48 24.84 -12.64
C VAL A 340 15.78 24.07 -12.56
N GLU A 341 16.84 24.74 -12.10
CA GLU A 341 18.13 24.09 -11.89
C GLU A 341 18.05 23.15 -10.67
N GLY A 342 18.46 21.90 -10.86
CA GLY A 342 18.54 20.91 -9.77
C GLY A 342 19.78 21.12 -8.91
N GLU A 343 19.79 20.53 -7.70
CA GLU A 343 20.98 20.53 -6.82
C GLU A 343 22.20 19.83 -7.44
N ALA A 344 21.98 19.03 -8.48
CA ALA A 344 23.04 18.26 -9.16
C ALA A 344 23.94 19.08 -10.09
N ALA A 345 23.70 20.39 -10.27
CA ALA A 345 24.53 21.24 -11.15
C ALA A 345 25.98 21.44 -10.67
N GLU A 346 26.33 21.00 -9.45
CA GLU A 346 27.70 21.06 -8.90
C GLU A 346 28.49 19.75 -9.06
N LYS A 347 28.05 18.77 -9.84
CA LYS A 347 28.79 17.51 -10.02
C LYS A 347 29.75 17.56 -11.21
N SER A 348 30.98 17.35 -10.85
CA SER A 348 32.23 17.18 -11.60
C SER A 348 32.11 16.54 -12.99
N GLU A 349 33.01 17.00 -13.89
CA GLU A 349 33.25 16.53 -15.26
C GLU A 349 33.54 15.02 -15.41
N GLU A 350 33.64 14.25 -14.32
CA GLU A 350 33.90 12.81 -14.34
C GLU A 350 32.69 11.95 -14.66
N ASP A 351 31.46 12.40 -14.36
CA ASP A 351 30.23 11.64 -14.62
C ASP A 351 29.77 11.69 -16.09
N THR A 352 30.32 12.61 -16.90
CA THR A 352 29.94 12.75 -18.31
C THR A 352 30.48 11.61 -19.19
N GLN A 353 31.45 10.83 -18.73
CA GLN A 353 32.05 9.73 -19.51
C GLN A 353 31.24 8.41 -19.41
N MET A 354 30.46 8.18 -18.38
CA MET A 354 29.66 6.95 -18.24
C MET A 354 28.34 7.01 -19.03
N SER A 355 27.75 8.18 -19.23
CA SER A 355 26.49 8.32 -19.98
C SER A 355 26.62 8.16 -21.51
N ALA A 356 27.85 8.21 -22.03
CA ALA A 356 28.10 8.08 -23.48
C ALA A 356 28.06 6.64 -24.02
N ALA A 357 28.07 5.62 -23.14
CA ALA A 357 28.11 4.21 -23.54
C ALA A 357 26.72 3.59 -23.81
N PHE A 358 25.64 4.22 -23.39
CA PHE A 358 24.27 3.71 -23.57
C PHE A 358 23.42 4.75 -24.31
N ARG A 359 23.49 4.77 -25.63
CA ARG A 359 22.57 5.56 -26.49
C ARG A 359 21.58 4.61 -27.20
N PRO A 360 20.36 4.39 -26.69
CA PRO A 360 19.31 3.81 -27.50
C PRO A 360 18.87 4.83 -28.57
N GLN A 361 18.42 4.32 -29.70
CA GLN A 361 17.99 5.15 -30.84
C GLN A 361 16.84 6.09 -30.45
N ARG A 362 16.96 7.37 -30.78
CA ARG A 362 15.94 8.40 -30.57
C ARG A 362 14.59 7.97 -31.15
N ARG A 363 13.58 7.83 -30.32
CA ARG A 363 12.18 7.87 -30.71
C ARG A 363 11.57 9.12 -30.09
N THR A 364 11.52 10.19 -30.85
CA THR A 364 10.66 11.33 -30.52
C THR A 364 9.26 10.92 -30.93
N ILE A 365 8.37 10.75 -29.98
CA ILE A 365 6.95 10.45 -30.25
C ILE A 365 6.21 11.76 -30.03
N GLU A 366 5.65 12.30 -31.11
CA GLU A 366 4.71 13.43 -31.02
C GLU A 366 3.36 12.86 -30.57
N LEU A 367 2.89 13.30 -29.39
CA LEU A 367 1.57 12.93 -28.87
C LEU A 367 0.49 13.75 -29.56
N THR A 368 -0.53 13.07 -30.02
CA THR A 368 -1.75 13.73 -30.48
C THR A 368 -2.53 14.33 -29.31
N GLN A 369 -3.40 15.31 -29.58
CA GLN A 369 -4.24 15.91 -28.54
C GLN A 369 -5.15 14.86 -27.87
N GLU A 370 -5.59 13.84 -28.61
CA GLU A 370 -6.42 12.75 -28.10
C GLU A 370 -5.65 11.85 -27.13
N GLU A 371 -4.37 11.58 -27.38
CA GLU A 371 -3.51 10.81 -26.48
C GLU A 371 -3.17 11.58 -25.22
N LEU A 372 -2.94 12.89 -25.32
CA LEU A 372 -2.77 13.77 -24.18
C LEU A 372 -4.02 13.84 -23.32
N ASP A 373 -5.19 13.96 -23.94
CA ASP A 373 -6.47 13.96 -23.25
C ASP A 373 -6.75 12.60 -22.59
N ALA A 374 -6.34 11.48 -23.21
CA ALA A 374 -6.44 10.13 -22.62
C ALA A 374 -5.55 9.97 -21.38
N ILE A 375 -4.34 10.52 -21.40
CA ILE A 375 -3.45 10.57 -20.23
C ILE A 375 -4.10 11.37 -19.09
N TYR A 376 -4.77 12.48 -19.45
CA TYR A 376 -5.41 13.36 -18.47
C TYR A 376 -6.69 12.78 -17.87
N VAL A 377 -7.50 12.07 -18.67
CA VAL A 377 -8.77 11.44 -18.24
C VAL A 377 -8.53 10.24 -17.31
N ARG A 378 -7.40 9.54 -17.45
CA ARG A 378 -7.04 8.41 -16.57
C ARG A 378 -6.68 8.82 -15.15
N THR A 379 -6.40 10.11 -14.92
CA THR A 379 -6.18 10.64 -13.58
C THR A 379 -7.47 11.32 -13.11
N PRO A 380 -8.21 10.76 -12.14
CA PRO A 380 -9.43 11.41 -11.65
C PRO A 380 -9.09 12.77 -11.05
N ASP A 381 -9.77 13.81 -11.54
CA ASP A 381 -9.63 15.15 -10.99
C ASP A 381 -9.90 15.14 -9.48
N PRO A 382 -9.10 15.88 -8.68
CA PRO A 382 -9.48 16.16 -7.31
C PRO A 382 -10.82 16.90 -7.36
N VAL A 383 -11.79 16.36 -6.62
CA VAL A 383 -13.17 16.87 -6.56
C VAL A 383 -13.12 18.41 -6.54
N LYS A 384 -13.58 19.06 -7.60
CA LYS A 384 -13.73 20.52 -7.66
C LYS A 384 -14.56 20.92 -6.46
N LYS A 385 -13.96 21.62 -5.49
CA LYS A 385 -14.72 22.31 -4.45
C LYS A 385 -15.66 23.25 -5.18
N THR A 386 -16.91 22.81 -5.37
CA THR A 386 -17.98 23.66 -5.85
C THR A 386 -17.99 24.89 -4.94
N LYS A 387 -17.83 26.08 -5.54
CA LYS A 387 -18.10 27.33 -4.86
C LYS A 387 -19.41 27.16 -4.13
N ARG A 388 -19.44 27.41 -2.82
CA ARG A 388 -20.66 27.45 -2.04
C ARG A 388 -21.63 28.39 -2.74
N SER A 389 -22.45 27.84 -3.61
CA SER A 389 -23.72 28.45 -3.99
C SER A 389 -24.61 28.37 -2.74
N ALA A 390 -25.44 29.37 -2.55
CA ALA A 390 -26.36 29.54 -1.45
C ALA A 390 -27.07 28.22 -1.05
N PRO A 391 -27.48 28.09 0.22
CA PRO A 391 -28.02 26.85 0.74
C PRO A 391 -29.20 26.40 -0.13
N VAL A 392 -29.00 25.32 -0.84
CA VAL A 392 -30.09 24.59 -1.49
C VAL A 392 -30.85 23.89 -0.40
N THR A 393 -32.08 24.29 -0.20
CA THR A 393 -33.04 23.60 0.67
C THR A 393 -33.18 22.18 0.16
N VAL A 394 -32.54 21.22 0.82
CA VAL A 394 -32.71 19.80 0.51
C VAL A 394 -34.06 19.40 1.06
N THR A 395 -35.05 19.33 0.21
CA THR A 395 -36.29 18.61 0.52
C THR A 395 -35.93 17.13 0.67
N ALA A 396 -36.09 16.62 1.86
CA ALA A 396 -35.94 15.20 2.18
C ALA A 396 -36.96 14.37 1.36
N GLY A 397 -36.44 13.70 0.35
CA GLY A 397 -37.26 12.85 -0.51
C GLY A 397 -36.47 12.30 -1.68
N LYS A 398 -35.51 11.40 -1.42
CA LYS A 398 -35.04 10.34 -2.31
C LYS A 398 -33.75 9.72 -1.77
N ALA A 399 -33.86 8.99 -0.70
CA ALA A 399 -32.87 8.00 -0.32
C ALA A 399 -33.61 6.81 0.27
N ALA A 400 -34.11 5.97 -0.57
CA ALA A 400 -34.43 4.58 -0.29
C ALA A 400 -34.99 3.97 -1.57
N ALA A 401 -34.21 3.16 -2.19
CA ALA A 401 -34.67 2.04 -2.99
C ALA A 401 -33.57 1.66 -4.01
N PHE A 402 -32.66 0.86 -3.60
CA PHE A 402 -32.06 -0.13 -4.48
C PHE A 402 -31.70 -1.37 -3.67
N CYS A 403 -32.72 -2.11 -3.32
CA CYS A 403 -32.68 -3.55 -3.08
C CYS A 403 -34.13 -4.06 -3.18
N ASN A 404 -34.36 -4.93 -4.17
CA ASN A 404 -35.58 -5.68 -4.47
C ASN A 404 -36.72 -4.89 -5.09
N GLY A 405 -37.04 -5.33 -6.30
CA GLY A 405 -38.06 -4.80 -7.16
C GLY A 405 -39.51 -4.97 -6.68
N ASP A 406 -39.94 -4.13 -5.76
CA ASP A 406 -41.36 -3.91 -5.52
C ASP A 406 -41.59 -2.42 -5.25
N ARG A 407 -42.45 -1.84 -6.06
CA ARG A 407 -42.90 -0.47 -5.97
C ARG A 407 -43.72 -0.26 -4.70
N LEU A 408 -43.18 0.50 -3.75
CA LEU A 408 -43.94 1.08 -2.66
C LEU A 408 -44.22 2.57 -2.93
N GLN A 409 -45.46 2.94 -3.01
CA GLN A 409 -45.94 4.32 -3.17
C GLN A 409 -45.61 5.14 -1.92
N SER A 410 -44.92 6.26 -2.09
CA SER A 410 -44.60 7.22 -1.03
C SER A 410 -45.86 8.01 -0.64
N ARG A 411 -46.24 7.98 0.64
CA ARG A 411 -47.15 8.96 1.25
C ARG A 411 -46.32 10.11 1.82
N ASN A 412 -46.59 11.32 1.31
CA ASN A 412 -46.04 12.57 1.86
C ASN A 412 -46.69 12.86 3.21
N VAL A 413 -45.87 13.04 4.25
CA VAL A 413 -46.24 13.64 5.53
C VAL A 413 -45.40 14.91 5.69
N PRO A 414 -45.99 16.09 5.86
CA PRO A 414 -45.20 17.32 6.08
C PRO A 414 -44.67 17.36 7.51
N PHE A 415 -43.40 17.63 7.67
CA PHE A 415 -42.76 17.86 8.96
C PHE A 415 -42.59 19.37 9.16
N ASP A 416 -43.29 19.93 10.15
CA ASP A 416 -43.23 21.34 10.52
C ASP A 416 -42.06 21.58 11.48
N ILE A 417 -41.14 22.48 11.10
CA ILE A 417 -40.02 22.93 11.95
C ILE A 417 -40.26 24.42 12.25
N SER A 418 -41.15 24.70 13.18
CA SER A 418 -41.18 25.98 13.87
C SER A 418 -40.98 25.74 15.38
N GLY A 419 -39.75 25.76 15.82
CA GLY A 419 -39.36 25.62 17.21
C GLY A 419 -38.28 26.62 17.57
N ASP A 420 -38.66 27.59 18.40
CA ASP A 420 -37.92 28.67 18.95
C ASP A 420 -36.66 28.18 19.75
N TYR A 421 -35.46 28.57 19.35
CA TYR A 421 -34.21 28.24 20.07
C TYR A 421 -33.90 29.27 21.14
N THR A 422 -34.50 29.13 22.33
CA THR A 422 -33.96 29.77 23.53
C THR A 422 -32.77 29.00 24.08
N LYS A 423 -31.65 29.71 24.25
CA LYS A 423 -30.39 29.21 24.80
C LYS A 423 -30.56 28.70 26.24
N THR A 424 -30.70 27.41 26.43
CA THR A 424 -30.51 26.76 27.72
C THR A 424 -29.06 26.20 27.81
N LYS A 425 -28.30 26.65 28.80
CA LYS A 425 -26.99 26.10 29.16
C LYS A 425 -27.15 24.62 29.47
N LYS A 426 -26.71 23.75 28.54
CA LYS A 426 -26.60 22.31 28.78
C LYS A 426 -25.47 22.06 29.78
N LYS A 427 -25.82 21.45 30.90
CA LYS A 427 -24.86 20.78 31.81
C LYS A 427 -24.05 19.78 31.00
N LYS A 428 -22.71 19.75 31.17
CA LYS A 428 -21.81 18.72 30.64
C LYS A 428 -22.39 17.35 31.05
N ALA A 429 -22.85 16.60 30.08
CA ALA A 429 -23.13 15.18 30.28
C ALA A 429 -21.80 14.45 30.42
N ASP A 430 -21.66 13.63 31.45
CA ASP A 430 -20.52 12.74 31.63
C ASP A 430 -20.34 11.88 30.37
N ARG A 431 -19.21 12.04 29.69
CA ARG A 431 -18.84 11.24 28.54
C ARG A 431 -18.50 9.83 29.05
N LYS A 432 -19.29 8.88 28.65
CA LYS A 432 -18.94 7.46 28.82
C LYS A 432 -17.86 7.13 27.76
N GLU A 433 -16.69 6.77 28.19
CA GLU A 433 -15.63 6.26 27.33
C GLU A 433 -15.81 4.74 27.19
N TYR A 434 -15.81 4.26 25.94
CA TYR A 434 -15.92 2.84 25.64
C TYR A 434 -14.61 2.40 24.97
N LEU A 435 -13.97 1.36 25.51
CA LEU A 435 -12.86 0.67 24.87
C LEU A 435 -13.41 -0.53 24.10
N LEU A 436 -13.22 -0.54 22.80
CA LEU A 436 -13.54 -1.71 21.97
C LEU A 436 -12.25 -2.53 21.82
N VAL A 437 -12.27 -3.74 22.32
CA VAL A 437 -11.23 -4.73 22.07
C VAL A 437 -11.78 -5.75 21.08
N ASP A 438 -10.96 -6.05 20.11
CA ASP A 438 -11.15 -6.87 18.93
C ASP A 438 -12.13 -8.05 19.06
N GLY A 439 -12.89 -8.32 17.99
CA GLY A 439 -14.04 -9.19 17.97
C GLY A 439 -13.84 -10.68 18.26
N TYR A 440 -12.63 -11.12 18.57
CA TYR A 440 -12.33 -12.48 19.07
C TYR A 440 -12.14 -12.57 20.58
N ASN A 441 -11.97 -11.46 21.27
CA ASN A 441 -11.89 -11.40 22.72
C ASN A 441 -12.99 -10.49 23.24
N ILE A 442 -13.84 -11.09 24.03
CA ILE A 442 -14.99 -10.52 24.71
C ILE A 442 -14.74 -9.10 25.19
N CYS A 443 -15.57 -8.20 24.73
CA CYS A 443 -15.66 -6.80 25.13
C CYS A 443 -15.54 -6.60 26.63
N LEU A 444 -14.41 -6.07 27.07
CA LEU A 444 -14.34 -5.42 28.37
C LEU A 444 -14.72 -3.95 28.18
N LEU A 445 -15.98 -3.67 28.43
CA LEU A 445 -16.46 -2.30 28.59
C LEU A 445 -15.90 -1.74 29.91
N TYR A 446 -14.87 -0.94 29.81
CA TYR A 446 -14.44 -0.12 30.94
C TYR A 446 -15.25 1.17 30.94
N THR A 447 -16.31 1.17 31.72
CA THR A 447 -16.88 2.42 32.23
C THR A 447 -16.26 2.68 33.59
N SER A 448 -15.74 3.89 33.82
CA SER A 448 -15.49 4.34 35.19
C SER A 448 -16.80 4.18 35.95
N PRO A 449 -16.87 3.32 36.98
CA PRO A 449 -18.12 3.12 37.67
C PRO A 449 -18.55 4.41 38.35
N SER A 450 -19.76 4.85 38.04
CA SER A 450 -20.34 5.95 38.78
C SER A 450 -20.48 5.51 40.25
N PRO A 451 -20.51 6.43 41.22
CA PRO A 451 -20.70 6.09 42.63
C PRO A 451 -21.94 5.22 42.91
N ARG A 452 -22.92 5.21 41.99
CA ARG A 452 -24.13 4.39 42.09
C ARG A 452 -23.96 2.96 41.59
N ASP A 453 -22.95 2.66 40.79
CA ASP A 453 -22.73 1.34 40.19
C ASP A 453 -21.83 0.44 41.05
N ARG A 454 -21.28 0.96 42.17
CA ARG A 454 -20.41 0.20 43.08
C ARG A 454 -21.14 -0.94 43.84
N SER A 455 -22.47 -0.94 43.81
CA SER A 455 -23.27 -2.01 44.47
C SER A 455 -23.47 -3.26 43.61
N LEU A 456 -23.17 -3.18 42.30
CA LEU A 456 -23.39 -4.30 41.35
C LEU A 456 -22.12 -5.09 41.00
N SER A 457 -20.96 -4.68 41.48
CA SER A 457 -19.66 -5.33 41.16
C SER A 457 -19.21 -6.44 42.12
N ARG A 458 -20.11 -6.95 42.97
CA ARG A 458 -19.82 -8.15 43.74
C ARG A 458 -20.38 -9.38 42.97
N MET A 459 -19.59 -9.94 42.11
CA MET A 459 -19.77 -11.34 41.73
C MET A 459 -19.34 -12.24 42.91
N PRO A 460 -20.12 -13.21 43.29
CA PRO A 460 -19.69 -14.16 44.29
C PRO A 460 -18.56 -15.03 43.72
N SER A 461 -17.45 -15.12 44.43
CA SER A 461 -16.43 -16.10 44.18
C SER A 461 -17.05 -17.49 44.35
N SER A 462 -17.20 -18.22 43.27
CA SER A 462 -17.51 -19.63 43.32
C SER A 462 -16.35 -20.39 43.95
N ALA A 463 -16.64 -21.15 44.97
CA ALA A 463 -15.83 -22.19 45.55
C ALA A 463 -15.55 -23.33 44.55
#